data_a91777f700c4babc25c4a2722f4c6cde
#
_entry.id   a91777f700c4babc25c4a2722f4c6cde
#
_cell.length_a   1.000
_cell.length_b   1.000
_cell.length_c   1.000
_cell.angle_alpha   90.00
_cell.angle_beta   90.00
_cell.angle_gamma   90.00
#
_symmetry.space_group_name_H-M   'P 1'
#
loop_
_entity.id
_entity.type
_entity.pdbx_description
1 polymer ?
#
loop_
_entity_poly.entity_id
_entity_poly.type
_entity_poly.pdbx_seq_one_letter_code
_entity_poly.pdbx_strand_id
1 'polypeptide(L)'
;MKRVSVVGSTGSGKTTFARALAQILGVPFVELDALNWEANWTLAPEDRFRERVDAASRGDTWVIDGNYGGRGARDIVWPRADTVVWLDFPLWLILVRLTRRNLTRIRSGEEIWPGTGNRETVRNSFFSTDSLYVWALRTYRRRNRQLPELLAGPEYAHLKVHRFTRPGDAEQWLRAQRAAAAPRI
;
A
#
# COMPACT_ATOMS: atom_id res chain seq x y z
N MET A 1 6.55 -9.86 -14.57
CA MET A 1 5.89 -9.13 -13.44
C MET A 1 4.40 -9.35 -13.60
N LYS A 2 3.82 -10.20 -12.77
CA LYS A 2 2.39 -10.57 -12.81
C LYS A 2 1.70 -10.32 -11.46
N ARG A 3 2.37 -10.62 -10.35
CA ARG A 3 1.84 -10.54 -8.98
C ARG A 3 2.71 -9.59 -8.15
N VAL A 4 2.24 -8.36 -7.99
CA VAL A 4 3.03 -7.26 -7.41
C VAL A 4 2.47 -6.83 -6.07
N SER A 5 3.30 -6.85 -5.03
CA SER A 5 3.00 -6.24 -3.74
C SER A 5 3.64 -4.86 -3.64
N VAL A 6 2.84 -3.83 -3.39
CA VAL A 6 3.32 -2.45 -3.21
C VAL A 6 3.30 -2.10 -1.72
N VAL A 7 4.46 -1.81 -1.17
CA VAL A 7 4.65 -1.52 0.25
C VAL A 7 5.29 -0.15 0.49
N GLY A 8 5.14 0.37 1.69
CA GLY A 8 5.68 1.69 2.08
C GLY A 8 4.91 2.31 3.24
N SER A 9 5.35 3.47 3.72
CA SER A 9 4.67 4.18 4.82
C SER A 9 3.29 4.70 4.42
N THR A 10 2.39 4.90 5.40
CA THR A 10 1.18 5.68 5.15
C THR A 10 1.58 7.06 4.63
N GLY A 11 0.87 7.60 3.65
CA GLY A 11 1.24 8.86 3.00
C GLY A 11 2.35 8.77 1.95
N SER A 12 2.99 7.61 1.71
CA SER A 12 3.99 7.46 0.64
C SER A 12 3.41 7.52 -0.78
N GLY A 13 2.10 7.36 -0.94
CA GLY A 13 1.42 7.32 -2.24
C GLY A 13 1.30 5.91 -2.85
N LYS A 14 1.44 4.87 -2.04
CA LYS A 14 1.31 3.46 -2.46
C LYS A 14 0.06 3.20 -3.30
N THR A 15 -1.10 3.61 -2.80
CA THR A 15 -2.39 3.35 -3.45
C THR A 15 -2.45 3.97 -4.85
N THR A 16 -1.99 5.21 -4.99
CA THR A 16 -1.91 5.89 -6.29
C THR A 16 -0.95 5.17 -7.23
N PHE A 17 0.23 4.81 -6.74
CA PHE A 17 1.24 4.07 -7.50
C PHE A 17 0.73 2.69 -7.92
N ALA A 18 0.19 1.91 -6.98
CA ALA A 18 -0.31 0.56 -7.21
C ALA A 18 -1.48 0.54 -8.21
N ARG A 19 -2.40 1.49 -8.09
CA ARG A 19 -3.51 1.64 -9.04
C ARG A 19 -3.03 1.97 -10.45
N ALA A 20 -2.08 2.91 -10.58
CA ALA A 20 -1.47 3.23 -11.87
C ALA A 20 -0.72 2.04 -12.47
N LEU A 21 0.03 1.29 -11.65
CA LEU A 21 0.71 0.08 -12.10
C LEU A 21 -0.27 -1.01 -12.56
N ALA A 22 -1.34 -1.23 -11.81
CA ALA A 22 -2.38 -2.19 -12.17
C ALA A 22 -3.04 -1.86 -13.52
N GLN A 23 -3.33 -0.58 -13.76
CA GLN A 23 -3.84 -0.09 -15.04
C GLN A 23 -2.85 -0.32 -16.20
N ILE A 24 -1.55 -0.05 -15.97
CA ILE A 24 -0.50 -0.28 -16.97
C ILE A 24 -0.39 -1.76 -17.32
N LEU A 25 -0.48 -2.64 -16.32
CA LEU A 25 -0.35 -4.08 -16.51
C LEU A 25 -1.66 -4.76 -16.98
N GLY A 26 -2.80 -4.07 -16.93
CA GLY A 26 -4.11 -4.65 -17.24
C GLY A 26 -4.54 -5.73 -16.25
N VAL A 27 -4.19 -5.58 -14.96
CA VAL A 27 -4.45 -6.59 -13.90
C VAL A 27 -5.32 -6.03 -12.77
N PRO A 28 -5.98 -6.89 -11.97
CA PRO A 28 -6.74 -6.47 -10.81
C PRO A 28 -5.89 -5.66 -9.82
N PHE A 29 -6.48 -4.59 -9.27
CA PHE A 29 -5.95 -3.82 -8.16
C PHE A 29 -6.68 -4.17 -6.87
N VAL A 30 -5.94 -4.44 -5.79
CA VAL A 30 -6.47 -4.74 -4.46
C VAL A 30 -5.83 -3.81 -3.43
N GLU A 31 -6.65 -3.13 -2.66
CA GLU A 31 -6.25 -2.29 -1.54
C GLU A 31 -6.52 -3.05 -0.23
N LEU A 32 -5.45 -3.43 0.51
CA LEU A 32 -5.60 -4.16 1.78
C LEU A 32 -6.35 -3.37 2.84
N ASP A 33 -6.24 -2.03 2.80
CA ASP A 33 -6.99 -1.15 3.71
C ASP A 33 -8.50 -1.33 3.50
N ALA A 34 -8.98 -1.47 2.26
CA ALA A 34 -10.39 -1.74 1.97
C ALA A 34 -10.88 -3.10 2.45
N LEU A 35 -10.00 -4.10 2.54
CA LEU A 35 -10.33 -5.42 3.08
C LEU A 35 -10.32 -5.45 4.61
N ASN A 36 -9.60 -4.53 5.23
CA ASN A 36 -9.34 -4.46 6.66
C ASN A 36 -10.33 -3.59 7.43
N TRP A 37 -10.89 -2.53 6.81
CA TRP A 37 -11.78 -1.60 7.46
C TRP A 37 -13.24 -1.89 7.13
N GLU A 38 -14.06 -2.03 8.16
CA GLU A 38 -15.51 -2.12 8.10
C GLU A 38 -16.14 -0.77 8.48
N ALA A 39 -17.47 -0.70 8.51
CA ALA A 39 -18.20 0.51 8.89
C ALA A 39 -17.74 1.07 10.25
N ASN A 40 -17.86 2.38 10.42
CA ASN A 40 -17.52 3.09 11.65
C ASN A 40 -16.05 2.87 12.11
N TRP A 41 -15.10 2.77 11.17
CA TRP A 41 -13.68 2.56 11.45
C TRP A 41 -13.40 1.31 12.29
N THR A 42 -14.24 0.28 12.16
CA THR A 42 -14.07 -0.99 12.84
C THR A 42 -13.10 -1.86 12.03
N LEU A 43 -12.15 -2.49 12.72
CA LEU A 43 -11.28 -3.47 12.09
C LEU A 43 -12.05 -4.76 11.83
N ALA A 44 -11.93 -5.32 10.65
CA ALA A 44 -12.43 -6.68 10.39
C ALA A 44 -11.76 -7.68 11.37
N PRO A 45 -12.45 -8.70 11.85
CA PRO A 45 -11.83 -9.83 12.55
C PRO A 45 -10.64 -10.37 11.77
N GLU A 46 -9.59 -10.80 12.47
CA GLU A 46 -8.32 -11.16 11.82
C GLU A 46 -8.47 -12.33 10.86
N ASP A 47 -9.24 -13.34 11.25
CA ASP A 47 -9.58 -14.49 10.40
C ASP A 47 -10.27 -14.06 9.12
N ARG A 48 -11.32 -13.23 9.23
CA ARG A 48 -12.04 -12.68 8.07
C ARG A 48 -11.15 -11.82 7.17
N PHE A 49 -10.30 -11.00 7.77
CA PHE A 49 -9.33 -10.21 7.00
C PHE A 49 -8.37 -11.13 6.21
N ARG A 50 -7.83 -12.17 6.86
CA ARG A 50 -6.95 -13.15 6.23
C ARG A 50 -7.64 -13.93 5.11
N GLU A 51 -8.88 -14.35 5.30
CA GLU A 51 -9.69 -14.99 4.25
C GLU A 51 -9.90 -14.09 3.03
N ARG A 52 -10.22 -12.80 3.25
CA ARG A 52 -10.37 -11.82 2.18
C ARG A 52 -9.06 -11.60 1.41
N VAL A 53 -7.93 -11.53 2.12
CA VAL A 53 -6.59 -11.40 1.52
C VAL A 53 -6.23 -12.65 0.73
N ASP A 54 -6.49 -13.81 1.27
CA ASP A 54 -6.27 -15.10 0.61
C ASP A 54 -7.05 -15.18 -0.71
N ALA A 55 -8.35 -14.91 -0.66
CA ALA A 55 -9.22 -14.90 -1.84
C ALA A 55 -8.73 -13.89 -2.90
N ALA A 56 -8.37 -12.67 -2.49
CA ALA A 56 -7.93 -11.62 -3.39
C ALA A 56 -6.55 -11.88 -4.04
N SER A 57 -5.72 -12.74 -3.43
CA SER A 57 -4.38 -13.07 -3.91
C SER A 57 -4.25 -14.43 -4.63
N ARG A 58 -5.36 -15.16 -4.85
CA ARG A 58 -5.36 -16.47 -5.54
C ARG A 58 -5.16 -16.37 -7.04
N GLY A 59 -5.48 -15.22 -7.63
CA GLY A 59 -5.37 -15.02 -9.10
C GLY A 59 -3.93 -15.09 -9.60
N ASP A 60 -3.79 -15.36 -10.89
CA ASP A 60 -2.49 -15.42 -11.55
C ASP A 60 -1.83 -14.05 -11.73
N THR A 61 -2.63 -12.99 -11.68
CA THR A 61 -2.17 -11.61 -11.87
C THR A 61 -2.89 -10.66 -10.91
N TRP A 62 -2.13 -9.76 -10.28
CA TRP A 62 -2.67 -8.72 -9.43
C TRP A 62 -1.62 -7.67 -9.02
N VAL A 63 -2.09 -6.51 -8.60
CA VAL A 63 -1.31 -5.54 -7.82
C VAL A 63 -2.00 -5.31 -6.48
N ILE A 64 -1.35 -5.67 -5.40
CA ILE A 64 -1.86 -5.53 -4.02
C ILE A 64 -1.11 -4.42 -3.30
N ASP A 65 -1.85 -3.46 -2.75
CA ASP A 65 -1.36 -2.33 -1.95
C ASP A 65 -1.58 -2.57 -0.45
N GLY A 66 -0.53 -2.47 0.33
CA GLY A 66 -0.61 -2.49 1.80
C GLY A 66 0.53 -3.24 2.47
N ASN A 67 0.68 -3.03 3.78
CA ASN A 67 1.78 -3.64 4.53
C ASN A 67 1.35 -4.80 5.45
N TYR A 68 0.31 -4.69 6.18
CA TYR A 68 -0.36 -5.63 7.12
C TYR A 68 0.39 -6.90 7.57
N GLY A 69 1.72 -6.81 7.78
CA GLY A 69 2.51 -7.95 8.27
C GLY A 69 2.08 -8.41 9.67
N GLY A 70 1.73 -7.48 10.56
CA GLY A 70 1.24 -7.79 11.91
C GLY A 70 -0.14 -8.45 11.96
N ARG A 71 -0.87 -8.50 10.84
CA ARG A 71 -2.15 -9.20 10.68
C ARG A 71 -2.09 -10.36 9.68
N GLY A 72 -0.88 -10.83 9.36
CA GLY A 72 -0.65 -12.01 8.53
C GLY A 72 -0.88 -11.82 7.03
N ALA A 73 -1.24 -10.64 6.52
CA ALA A 73 -1.44 -10.46 5.08
C ALA A 73 -0.15 -10.65 4.27
N ARG A 74 0.99 -10.19 4.80
CA ARG A 74 2.28 -10.41 4.15
C ARG A 74 2.59 -11.89 3.94
N ASP A 75 2.32 -12.70 4.94
CA ASP A 75 2.62 -14.13 4.94
C ASP A 75 1.73 -14.92 3.94
N ILE A 76 0.63 -14.31 3.50
CA ILE A 76 -0.24 -14.83 2.43
C ILE A 76 0.20 -14.28 1.06
N VAL A 77 0.47 -12.98 0.98
CA VAL A 77 0.71 -12.27 -0.29
C VAL A 77 2.12 -12.51 -0.83
N TRP A 78 3.16 -12.40 0.01
CA TRP A 78 4.54 -12.44 -0.47
C TRP A 78 5.01 -13.80 -1.01
N PRO A 79 4.61 -14.95 -0.45
CA PRO A 79 4.91 -16.25 -1.07
C PRO A 79 4.34 -16.41 -2.48
N ARG A 80 3.25 -15.69 -2.79
CA ARG A 80 2.59 -15.72 -4.11
C ARG A 80 3.09 -14.63 -5.05
N ALA A 81 3.66 -13.56 -4.53
CA ALA A 81 4.18 -12.45 -5.32
C ALA A 81 5.40 -12.86 -6.15
N ASP A 82 5.62 -12.19 -7.27
CA ASP A 82 6.88 -12.25 -8.02
C ASP A 82 7.70 -10.95 -7.86
N THR A 83 7.04 -9.89 -7.41
CA THR A 83 7.65 -8.55 -7.33
C THR A 83 7.17 -7.81 -6.09
N VAL A 84 8.08 -7.16 -5.40
CA VAL A 84 7.79 -6.18 -4.36
C VAL A 84 8.26 -4.80 -4.81
N VAL A 85 7.37 -3.82 -4.78
CA VAL A 85 7.71 -2.41 -4.97
C VAL A 85 7.65 -1.71 -3.63
N TRP A 86 8.78 -1.19 -3.18
CA TRP A 86 8.89 -0.50 -1.90
C TRP A 86 9.09 1.01 -2.10
N LEU A 87 8.06 1.80 -1.72
CA LEU A 87 8.14 3.26 -1.68
C LEU A 87 8.71 3.71 -0.33
N ASP A 88 10.03 3.85 -0.27
CA ASP A 88 10.81 4.20 0.91
C ASP A 88 11.18 5.69 0.91
N PHE A 89 10.18 6.55 0.90
CA PHE A 89 10.39 7.99 0.85
C PHE A 89 10.72 8.58 2.23
N PRO A 90 11.45 9.71 2.28
CA PRO A 90 11.83 10.34 3.53
C PRO A 90 10.60 10.82 4.32
N LEU A 91 10.71 10.78 5.64
CA LEU A 91 9.60 11.04 6.57
C LEU A 91 8.93 12.41 6.33
N TRP A 92 9.74 13.45 6.11
CA TRP A 92 9.19 14.79 5.86
C TRP A 92 8.25 14.83 4.65
N LEU A 93 8.59 14.13 3.58
CA LEU A 93 7.74 14.05 2.38
C LEU A 93 6.45 13.28 2.65
N ILE A 94 6.55 12.19 3.42
CA ILE A 94 5.39 11.41 3.86
C ILE A 94 4.42 12.29 4.65
N LEU A 95 4.93 13.09 5.61
CA LEU A 95 4.11 13.99 6.43
C LEU A 95 3.43 15.08 5.59
N VAL A 96 4.14 15.70 4.66
CA VAL A 96 3.57 16.70 3.74
C VAL A 96 2.45 16.08 2.89
N ARG A 97 2.67 14.90 2.31
CA ARG A 97 1.66 14.20 1.50
C ARG A 97 0.44 13.79 2.35
N LEU A 98 0.68 13.30 3.56
CA LEU A 98 -0.37 12.92 4.50
C LEU A 98 -1.25 14.13 4.86
N THR A 99 -0.62 15.28 5.15
CA THR A 99 -1.34 16.52 5.44
C THR A 99 -2.21 16.95 4.26
N ARG A 100 -1.64 17.01 3.05
CA ARG A 100 -2.40 17.39 1.85
C ARG A 100 -3.59 16.45 1.62
N ARG A 101 -3.37 15.14 1.72
CA ARG A 101 -4.42 14.13 1.55
C ARG A 101 -5.55 14.31 2.58
N ASN A 102 -5.20 14.44 3.86
CA ASN A 102 -6.19 14.57 4.92
C ASN A 102 -7.00 15.87 4.77
N LEU A 103 -6.35 16.99 4.45
CA LEU A 103 -7.06 18.25 4.17
C LEU A 103 -8.01 18.13 2.98
N THR A 104 -7.61 17.48 1.91
CA THR A 104 -8.48 17.24 0.75
C THR A 104 -9.68 16.38 1.15
N ARG A 105 -9.47 15.27 1.85
CA ARG A 105 -10.53 14.35 2.28
C ARG A 105 -11.51 14.98 3.26
N ILE A 106 -11.01 15.83 4.19
CA ILE A 106 -11.86 16.57 5.13
C ILE A 106 -12.73 17.59 4.37
N ARG A 107 -12.16 18.29 3.37
CA ARG A 107 -12.91 19.28 2.57
C ARG A 107 -13.95 18.62 1.66
N SER A 108 -13.61 17.51 1.03
CA SER A 108 -14.56 16.80 0.14
C SER A 108 -15.65 16.08 0.92
N GLY A 109 -15.40 15.69 2.17
CA GLY A 109 -16.32 14.87 2.96
C GLY A 109 -16.61 13.52 2.33
N GLU A 110 -15.81 13.09 1.35
CA GLU A 110 -16.00 11.82 0.64
C GLU A 110 -15.77 10.62 1.54
N GLU A 111 -16.52 9.58 1.27
CA GLU A 111 -16.32 8.28 1.87
C GLU A 111 -15.05 7.64 1.32
N ILE A 112 -14.21 7.10 2.21
CA ILE A 112 -12.90 6.55 1.81
C ILE A 112 -13.06 5.22 1.08
N TRP A 113 -13.93 4.35 1.62
CA TRP A 113 -14.29 3.08 0.99
C TRP A 113 -15.81 3.00 0.87
N PRO A 114 -16.36 2.84 -0.33
CA PRO A 114 -17.78 2.81 -0.58
C PRO A 114 -18.53 1.80 0.30
N GLY A 115 -19.63 2.23 0.92
CA GLY A 115 -20.48 1.39 1.74
C GLY A 115 -20.05 1.24 3.20
N THR A 116 -18.93 1.86 3.61
CA THR A 116 -18.45 1.82 5.01
C THR A 116 -18.90 3.01 5.85
N GLY A 117 -19.26 4.13 5.23
CA GLY A 117 -19.52 5.41 5.90
C GLY A 117 -18.26 6.08 6.47
N ASN A 118 -17.07 5.51 6.26
CA ASN A 118 -15.84 6.02 6.84
C ASN A 118 -15.37 7.29 6.15
N ARG A 119 -15.33 8.39 6.89
CA ARG A 119 -14.88 9.72 6.42
C ARG A 119 -13.78 10.26 7.30
N GLU A 120 -12.83 10.98 6.71
CA GLU A 120 -11.81 11.71 7.50
C GLU A 120 -12.42 12.91 8.21
N THR A 121 -12.04 13.10 9.46
CA THR A 121 -12.42 14.27 10.26
C THR A 121 -11.18 14.95 10.82
N VAL A 122 -11.27 16.25 11.11
CA VAL A 122 -10.16 17.01 11.72
C VAL A 122 -9.71 16.36 13.02
N ARG A 123 -10.67 15.95 13.86
CA ARG A 123 -10.39 15.31 15.15
C ARG A 123 -9.59 14.01 14.98
N ASN A 124 -10.04 13.12 14.11
CA ASN A 124 -9.39 11.83 13.91
C ASN A 124 -8.03 11.98 13.22
N SER A 125 -7.89 12.94 12.31
CA SER A 125 -6.65 13.13 11.56
C SER A 125 -5.54 13.78 12.38
N PHE A 126 -5.86 14.75 13.26
CA PHE A 126 -4.83 15.60 13.90
C PHE A 126 -4.79 15.49 15.43
N PHE A 127 -5.90 15.19 16.08
CA PHE A 127 -6.02 15.26 17.55
C PHE A 127 -6.19 13.90 18.24
N SER A 128 -6.12 12.80 17.49
CA SER A 128 -6.19 11.45 18.06
C SER A 128 -4.81 10.89 18.32
N THR A 129 -4.63 10.15 19.42
CA THR A 129 -3.43 9.33 19.70
C THR A 129 -3.24 8.23 18.65
N ASP A 130 -4.32 7.85 17.96
CA ASP A 130 -4.34 6.89 16.86
C ASP A 130 -4.29 7.56 15.50
N SER A 131 -3.94 8.87 15.46
CA SER A 131 -3.81 9.59 14.21
C SER A 131 -2.76 8.96 13.28
N LEU A 132 -2.99 9.06 11.98
CA LEU A 132 -2.06 8.55 10.97
C LEU A 132 -0.66 9.18 11.06
N TYR A 133 -0.52 10.36 11.67
CA TYR A 133 0.78 11.00 11.92
C TYR A 133 1.57 10.25 13.01
N VAL A 134 0.92 9.98 14.15
CA VAL A 134 1.53 9.19 15.23
C VAL A 134 1.89 7.80 14.73
N TRP A 135 0.99 7.18 13.97
CA TRP A 135 1.24 5.90 13.32
C TRP A 135 2.43 5.96 12.36
N ALA A 136 2.49 6.96 11.48
CA ALA A 136 3.60 7.15 10.55
C ALA A 136 4.94 7.29 11.28
N LEU A 137 5.00 8.14 12.32
CA LEU A 137 6.21 8.37 13.11
C LEU A 137 6.69 7.08 13.83
N ARG A 138 5.76 6.37 14.49
CA ARG A 138 6.07 5.13 15.24
C ARG A 138 6.53 4.00 14.32
N THR A 139 5.90 3.87 13.15
CA THR A 139 6.15 2.74 12.25
C THR A 139 7.27 2.99 11.24
N TYR A 140 7.62 4.25 10.95
CA TYR A 140 8.62 4.61 9.94
C TYR A 140 9.99 3.98 10.22
N ARG A 141 10.57 4.25 11.42
CA ARG A 141 11.89 3.72 11.80
C ARG A 141 11.89 2.19 11.86
N ARG A 142 10.85 1.61 12.46
CA ARG A 142 10.72 0.15 12.58
C ARG A 142 10.68 -0.51 11.19
N ARG A 143 9.88 0.03 10.28
CA ARG A 143 9.76 -0.51 8.93
C ARG A 143 11.06 -0.43 8.16
N ASN A 144 11.75 0.72 8.19
CA ASN A 144 13.01 0.91 7.47
C ASN A 144 14.13 0.01 7.99
N ARG A 145 14.05 -0.48 9.20
CA ARG A 145 14.96 -1.49 9.73
C ARG A 145 14.54 -2.91 9.37
N GLN A 146 13.27 -3.25 9.59
CA GLN A 146 12.78 -4.62 9.43
C GLN A 146 12.60 -5.04 7.97
N LEU A 147 12.18 -4.13 7.09
CA LEU A 147 11.85 -4.50 5.72
C LEU A 147 13.06 -4.97 4.90
N PRO A 148 14.25 -4.31 4.97
CA PRO A 148 15.46 -4.82 4.31
C PRO A 148 15.89 -6.20 4.81
N GLU A 149 15.84 -6.42 6.13
CA GLU A 149 16.20 -7.71 6.74
C GLU A 149 15.27 -8.83 6.25
N LEU A 150 13.96 -8.57 6.25
CA LEU A 150 12.96 -9.51 5.74
C LEU A 150 13.16 -9.85 4.26
N LEU A 151 13.36 -8.80 3.42
CA LEU A 151 13.53 -8.99 1.97
C LEU A 151 14.86 -9.64 1.60
N ALA A 152 15.87 -9.59 2.46
CA ALA A 152 17.14 -10.29 2.29
C ALA A 152 17.08 -11.75 2.78
N GLY A 153 16.01 -12.13 3.49
CA GLY A 153 15.84 -13.48 4.01
C GLY A 153 15.62 -14.54 2.92
N PRO A 154 16.03 -15.78 3.14
CA PRO A 154 15.90 -16.86 2.16
C PRO A 154 14.44 -17.15 1.77
N GLU A 155 13.50 -16.90 2.66
CA GLU A 155 12.05 -17.09 2.44
C GLU A 155 11.52 -16.27 1.26
N TYR A 156 12.10 -15.06 1.06
CA TYR A 156 11.66 -14.12 0.02
C TYR A 156 12.69 -13.91 -1.10
N ALA A 157 13.67 -14.79 -1.22
CA ALA A 157 14.71 -14.72 -2.26
C ALA A 157 14.17 -14.81 -3.71
N HIS A 158 12.95 -15.31 -3.87
CA HIS A 158 12.26 -15.37 -5.16
C HIS A 158 11.67 -14.02 -5.61
N LEU A 159 11.57 -13.04 -4.70
CA LEU A 159 10.96 -11.75 -4.98
C LEU A 159 11.93 -10.81 -5.72
N LYS A 160 11.49 -10.26 -6.82
CA LYS A 160 12.18 -9.12 -7.42
C LYS A 160 11.82 -7.84 -6.67
N VAL A 161 12.79 -7.21 -6.01
CA VAL A 161 12.56 -6.03 -5.18
C VAL A 161 12.95 -4.75 -5.92
N HIS A 162 12.00 -3.81 -6.03
CA HIS A 162 12.23 -2.44 -6.50
C HIS A 162 12.03 -1.46 -5.34
N ARG A 163 13.12 -0.88 -4.83
CA ARG A 163 13.09 0.11 -3.75
C ARG A 163 13.30 1.51 -4.33
N PHE A 164 12.39 2.43 -4.05
CA PHE A 164 12.45 3.82 -4.49
C PHE A 164 12.53 4.75 -3.29
N THR A 165 13.60 5.52 -3.19
CA THR A 165 13.81 6.53 -2.13
C THR A 165 13.41 7.93 -2.58
N ARG A 166 13.21 8.14 -3.90
CA ARG A 166 12.78 9.40 -4.51
C ARG A 166 11.52 9.19 -5.36
N PRO A 167 10.52 10.09 -5.27
CA PRO A 167 9.32 9.98 -6.10
C PRO A 167 9.60 9.97 -7.61
N GLY A 168 10.56 10.79 -8.06
CA GLY A 168 10.93 10.87 -9.49
C GLY A 168 11.38 9.53 -10.06
N ASP A 169 12.15 8.74 -9.29
CA ASP A 169 12.61 7.42 -9.72
C ASP A 169 11.44 6.43 -9.87
N ALA A 170 10.50 6.46 -8.93
CA ALA A 170 9.29 5.65 -8.97
C ALA A 170 8.40 6.02 -10.18
N GLU A 171 8.25 7.31 -10.46
CA GLU A 171 7.50 7.80 -11.62
C GLU A 171 8.18 7.46 -12.95
N GLN A 172 9.50 7.58 -13.02
CA GLN A 172 10.27 7.17 -14.18
C GLN A 172 10.12 5.67 -14.46
N TRP A 173 10.18 4.87 -13.41
CA TRP A 173 9.97 3.43 -13.50
C TRP A 173 8.56 3.08 -14.01
N LEU A 174 7.51 3.75 -13.50
CA LEU A 174 6.13 3.57 -14.00
C LEU A 174 6.02 3.94 -15.49
N ARG A 175 6.65 5.03 -15.92
CA ARG A 175 6.69 5.42 -17.35
C ARG A 175 7.36 4.35 -18.22
N ALA A 176 8.45 3.77 -17.73
CA ALA A 176 9.14 2.68 -18.43
C ALA A 176 8.24 1.42 -18.54
N GLN A 177 7.47 1.09 -17.48
CA GLN A 177 6.50 -0.02 -17.56
C GLN A 177 5.39 0.26 -18.59
N ARG A 178 4.89 1.50 -18.65
CA ARG A 178 3.89 1.90 -19.65
C ARG A 178 4.43 1.78 -21.08
N ALA A 179 5.64 2.22 -21.32
CA ALA A 179 6.29 2.08 -22.64
C ALA A 179 6.48 0.61 -23.03
N ALA A 180 6.83 -0.26 -22.07
CA ALA A 180 7.00 -1.69 -22.30
C ALA A 180 5.67 -2.44 -22.54
N ALA A 181 4.56 -1.94 -21.99
CA ALA A 181 3.23 -2.52 -22.14
C ALA A 181 2.52 -2.01 -23.42
N ALA A 182 3.00 -0.94 -24.05
CA ALA A 182 2.45 -0.44 -25.31
C ALA A 182 2.66 -1.48 -26.43
N PRO A 183 1.65 -1.75 -27.27
CA PRO A 183 1.82 -2.65 -28.41
C PRO A 183 2.94 -2.12 -29.31
N ARG A 184 3.89 -2.99 -29.64
CA ARG A 184 4.90 -2.68 -30.67
C ARG A 184 4.18 -2.65 -32.01
N ILE A 185 4.02 -1.47 -32.58
CA ILE A 185 3.50 -1.25 -33.94
C ILE A 185 4.49 -1.81 -34.95
#